data_9f346dc933ab30589146e1728488f8bd
#
_entry.id   9f346dc933ab30589146e1728488f8bd
#
_cell.length_a   1.000
_cell.length_b   1.000
_cell.length_c   1.000
_cell.angle_alpha   90.00
_cell.angle_beta   90.00
_cell.angle_gamma   90.00
#
_symmetry.space_group_name_H-M   'P 1'
#
loop_
_entity.id
_entity.type
_entity.pdbx_description
1 polymer ?
#
loop_
_entity_poly.entity_id
_entity_poly.type
_entity_poly.pdbx_seq_one_letter_code
_entity_poly.pdbx_strand_id
1 'polypeptide(L)'
;ELQRPKNTQPVTRHHTIGCMSEDPIINKVASSGIITLDLEELYPQGERVIFDLKPLLWQEIALKEADLRDFVKHHDWTQYAGKFVSVHCSADAIIPTWAYMLVMTHVQHYAAFVTQGDAAQLERTIFTRFIAGMDTAPYHGARVVVKGCSRLSIPLNAYVEIGAKLLPYVKSLMFGEACSTVPLYKASKG
;
A
#
# COMPACT_ATOMS: atom_id res chain seq x y z
N GLU A 1 15.98 -66.65 64.29
CA GLU A 1 17.38 -66.16 64.33
C GLU A 1 17.78 -65.52 63.05
N LEU A 2 18.17 -64.27 63.18
CA LEU A 2 18.33 -63.27 62.09
C LEU A 2 19.60 -63.44 61.35
N GLN A 3 19.63 -63.28 60.04
CA GLN A 3 20.83 -62.81 59.37
C GLN A 3 20.43 -61.86 58.25
N ARG A 4 21.01 -60.65 58.29
CA ARG A 4 20.91 -59.60 57.27
C ARG A 4 21.71 -59.96 56.02
N PRO A 5 21.21 -59.64 54.81
CA PRO A 5 22.07 -59.60 53.64
C PRO A 5 22.66 -58.23 53.41
N LYS A 6 23.80 -58.26 52.79
CA LYS A 6 24.76 -57.18 52.50
C LYS A 6 24.28 -56.14 51.51
N ASN A 7 24.69 -54.93 51.80
CA ASN A 7 24.65 -53.71 51.04
C ASN A 7 25.28 -53.87 49.63
N THR A 8 24.53 -53.60 48.58
CA THR A 8 25.05 -53.44 47.23
C THR A 8 24.63 -52.03 46.74
N GLN A 9 25.62 -51.17 46.65
CA GLN A 9 25.44 -49.81 46.12
C GLN A 9 25.17 -49.87 44.61
N PRO A 10 24.23 -49.02 44.04
CA PRO A 10 24.08 -48.85 42.61
C PRO A 10 25.13 -47.85 42.09
N VAL A 11 25.86 -48.27 41.07
CA VAL A 11 26.76 -47.42 40.27
C VAL A 11 25.98 -46.47 39.47
N THR A 12 25.93 -45.18 39.83
CA THR A 12 25.40 -44.08 39.06
C THR A 12 26.37 -43.76 37.92
N ARG A 13 26.01 -44.15 36.70
CA ARG A 13 26.63 -43.61 35.49
C ARG A 13 26.09 -42.19 35.27
N HIS A 14 26.91 -41.20 35.50
CA HIS A 14 26.67 -39.83 35.03
C HIS A 14 26.82 -39.81 33.51
N HIS A 15 25.67 -39.72 32.81
CA HIS A 15 25.68 -39.27 31.43
C HIS A 15 25.79 -37.74 31.44
N THR A 16 26.96 -37.26 31.10
CA THR A 16 27.19 -35.85 30.78
C THR A 16 26.47 -35.57 29.47
N ILE A 17 25.29 -34.98 29.55
CA ILE A 17 24.61 -34.41 28.38
C ILE A 17 25.42 -33.17 28.00
N GLY A 18 26.12 -33.27 26.87
CA GLY A 18 26.84 -32.14 26.30
C GLY A 18 25.86 -30.99 26.06
N CYS A 19 26.20 -29.85 26.67
CA CYS A 19 25.52 -28.57 26.41
C CYS A 19 25.70 -28.27 24.92
N MET A 20 24.64 -28.49 24.15
CA MET A 20 24.57 -27.95 22.78
C MET A 20 24.57 -26.42 22.92
N SER A 21 25.62 -25.76 22.48
CA SER A 21 25.67 -24.33 22.33
C SER A 21 24.57 -23.95 21.39
N GLU A 22 23.49 -23.33 21.90
CA GLU A 22 22.52 -22.62 21.09
C GLU A 22 23.26 -21.41 20.52
N ASP A 23 23.73 -21.54 19.27
CA ASP A 23 24.15 -20.37 18.51
C ASP A 23 22.96 -19.41 18.45
N PRO A 24 23.13 -18.16 18.86
CA PRO A 24 22.04 -17.20 18.82
C PRO A 24 21.54 -17.07 17.35
N ILE A 25 20.24 -17.25 17.13
CA ILE A 25 19.63 -17.05 15.82
C ILE A 25 19.82 -15.58 15.46
N ILE A 26 20.92 -15.28 14.78
CA ILE A 26 21.19 -13.93 14.28
C ILE A 26 20.19 -13.67 13.18
N ASN A 27 19.30 -12.71 13.39
CA ASN A 27 18.39 -12.23 12.36
C ASN A 27 19.22 -11.58 11.23
N LYS A 28 19.61 -12.40 10.25
CA LYS A 28 20.44 -11.98 9.11
C LYS A 28 19.78 -10.87 8.28
N VAL A 29 18.47 -10.72 8.36
CA VAL A 29 17.72 -9.64 7.68
C VAL A 29 17.99 -8.31 8.36
N ALA A 30 17.95 -8.23 9.68
CA ALA A 30 18.26 -7.02 10.44
C ALA A 30 19.72 -6.55 10.26
N SER A 31 20.66 -7.49 10.07
CA SER A 31 22.09 -7.16 9.86
C SER A 31 22.47 -6.92 8.37
N SER A 32 21.58 -7.19 7.44
CA SER A 32 21.88 -7.14 5.99
C SER A 32 21.95 -5.74 5.41
N GLY A 33 21.48 -4.70 6.09
CA GLY A 33 21.34 -3.34 5.59
C GLY A 33 20.34 -3.26 4.44
N ILE A 34 19.34 -4.16 4.41
CA ILE A 34 18.24 -4.15 3.46
C ILE A 34 17.09 -3.36 4.08
N ILE A 35 16.55 -2.42 3.33
CA ILE A 35 15.33 -1.69 3.68
C ILE A 35 14.16 -2.39 3.01
N THR A 36 13.21 -2.87 3.81
CA THR A 36 11.93 -3.38 3.29
C THR A 36 10.95 -2.23 3.17
N LEU A 37 10.36 -2.07 2.00
CA LEU A 37 9.31 -1.09 1.72
C LEU A 37 8.00 -1.84 1.51
N ASP A 38 7.06 -1.63 2.44
CA ASP A 38 5.73 -2.23 2.39
C ASP A 38 4.71 -1.15 1.98
N LEU A 39 4.13 -1.31 0.79
CA LEU A 39 3.11 -0.38 0.29
C LEU A 39 1.80 -0.45 1.10
N GLU A 40 1.56 -1.55 1.83
CA GLU A 40 0.42 -1.66 2.74
C GLU A 40 0.59 -0.76 3.96
N GLU A 41 1.80 -0.69 4.54
CA GLU A 41 2.11 0.22 5.65
C GLU A 41 2.04 1.69 5.22
N LEU A 42 2.33 1.94 3.95
CA LEU A 42 2.27 3.26 3.34
C LEU A 42 0.90 3.58 2.73
N TYR A 43 -0.11 2.73 2.91
CA TYR A 43 -1.42 2.90 2.31
C TYR A 43 -2.06 4.24 2.72
N PRO A 44 -2.34 5.15 1.75
CA PRO A 44 -2.85 6.47 2.08
C PRO A 44 -4.20 6.41 2.78
N GLN A 45 -4.26 6.91 4.01
CA GLN A 45 -5.47 6.94 4.81
C GLN A 45 -6.43 8.00 4.33
N GLY A 46 -7.73 7.72 4.37
CA GLY A 46 -8.80 8.63 3.95
C GLY A 46 -9.98 7.89 3.34
N GLU A 47 -11.15 8.46 3.45
CA GLU A 47 -12.36 7.89 2.86
C GLU A 47 -12.38 8.10 1.34
N ARG A 48 -12.73 7.05 0.59
CA ARG A 48 -12.86 7.03 -0.86
C ARG A 48 -14.32 7.19 -1.21
N VAL A 49 -14.65 8.20 -2.01
CA VAL A 49 -16.02 8.49 -2.40
C VAL A 49 -16.12 8.61 -3.91
N ILE A 50 -17.10 7.94 -4.49
CA ILE A 50 -17.47 8.11 -5.89
C ILE A 50 -18.69 9.02 -5.96
N PHE A 51 -18.51 10.19 -6.57
CA PHE A 51 -19.61 11.06 -6.94
C PHE A 51 -20.13 10.61 -8.30
N ASP A 52 -21.27 9.91 -8.30
CA ASP A 52 -21.85 9.36 -9.53
C ASP A 52 -22.82 10.36 -10.17
N LEU A 53 -22.61 10.66 -11.44
CA LEU A 53 -23.48 11.52 -12.24
C LEU A 53 -24.75 10.81 -12.73
N LYS A 54 -24.79 9.47 -12.70
CA LYS A 54 -25.96 8.70 -13.18
C LYS A 54 -27.31 9.18 -12.62
N PRO A 55 -27.48 9.46 -11.32
CA PRO A 55 -28.74 9.93 -10.76
C PRO A 55 -29.21 11.30 -11.31
N LEU A 56 -28.29 12.05 -11.95
CA LEU A 56 -28.56 13.38 -12.49
C LEU A 56 -28.91 13.35 -13.99
N LEU A 57 -28.92 12.16 -14.59
CA LEU A 57 -29.23 12.01 -16.00
C LEU A 57 -30.73 12.05 -16.25
N TRP A 58 -31.10 12.78 -17.28
CA TRP A 58 -32.45 12.72 -17.82
C TRP A 58 -32.61 11.39 -18.59
N GLN A 59 -33.61 10.59 -18.21
CA GLN A 59 -33.89 9.26 -18.78
C GLN A 59 -32.67 8.32 -18.87
N GLU A 60 -31.71 8.48 -17.96
CA GLU A 60 -30.44 7.71 -17.93
C GLU A 60 -29.57 7.86 -19.20
N ILE A 61 -29.87 8.80 -20.08
CA ILE A 61 -29.20 8.94 -21.39
C ILE A 61 -28.36 10.20 -21.45
N ALA A 62 -28.86 11.34 -20.97
CA ALA A 62 -28.24 12.63 -21.18
C ALA A 62 -28.28 13.51 -19.93
N LEU A 63 -27.27 14.34 -19.78
CA LEU A 63 -27.19 15.34 -18.73
C LEU A 63 -27.70 16.68 -19.23
N LYS A 64 -28.72 17.24 -18.56
CA LYS A 64 -29.19 18.59 -18.84
C LYS A 64 -28.38 19.61 -18.06
N GLU A 65 -27.88 20.65 -18.75
CA GLU A 65 -27.07 21.68 -18.10
C GLU A 65 -27.80 22.41 -16.98
N ALA A 66 -29.05 22.78 -17.20
CA ALA A 66 -29.85 23.51 -16.20
C ALA A 66 -30.04 22.69 -14.92
N ASP A 67 -30.33 21.39 -15.06
CA ASP A 67 -30.55 20.48 -13.91
C ASP A 67 -29.27 20.30 -13.12
N LEU A 68 -28.11 20.11 -13.76
CA LEU A 68 -26.83 20.00 -13.08
C LEU A 68 -26.45 21.31 -12.38
N ARG A 69 -26.65 22.46 -13.01
CA ARG A 69 -26.38 23.77 -12.40
C ARG A 69 -27.26 24.05 -11.19
N ASP A 70 -28.50 23.61 -11.23
CA ASP A 70 -29.39 23.71 -10.08
C ASP A 70 -28.97 22.77 -8.96
N PHE A 71 -28.66 21.52 -9.29
CA PHE A 71 -28.15 20.52 -8.34
C PHE A 71 -26.92 21.03 -7.60
N VAL A 72 -25.90 21.52 -8.28
CA VAL A 72 -24.63 21.92 -7.64
C VAL A 72 -24.78 23.12 -6.69
N LYS A 73 -25.82 23.95 -6.86
CA LYS A 73 -26.13 25.07 -5.96
C LYS A 73 -26.72 24.62 -4.62
N HIS A 74 -27.47 23.52 -4.61
CA HIS A 74 -28.23 23.08 -3.45
C HIS A 74 -27.63 21.85 -2.77
N HIS A 75 -26.65 21.20 -3.42
CA HIS A 75 -25.99 20.02 -2.86
C HIS A 75 -25.07 20.38 -1.69
N ASP A 76 -25.12 19.60 -0.61
CA ASP A 76 -24.21 19.77 0.52
C ASP A 76 -22.82 19.20 0.20
N TRP A 77 -21.90 20.08 -0.16
CA TRP A 77 -20.52 19.71 -0.48
C TRP A 77 -19.66 19.46 0.75
N THR A 78 -20.09 19.88 1.93
CA THR A 78 -19.32 19.71 3.19
C THR A 78 -19.14 18.23 3.55
N GLN A 79 -20.04 17.36 3.10
CA GLN A 79 -19.96 15.93 3.31
C GLN A 79 -18.70 15.28 2.70
N TYR A 80 -18.02 15.96 1.78
CA TYR A 80 -16.77 15.49 1.16
C TYR A 80 -15.51 15.98 1.86
N ALA A 81 -15.65 16.65 3.01
CA ALA A 81 -14.53 17.23 3.73
C ALA A 81 -13.44 16.19 4.05
N GLY A 82 -12.22 16.44 3.58
CA GLY A 82 -11.06 15.57 3.80
C GLY A 82 -11.07 14.22 3.06
N LYS A 83 -12.08 13.96 2.22
CA LYS A 83 -12.20 12.70 1.47
C LYS A 83 -11.49 12.74 0.13
N PHE A 84 -11.14 11.57 -0.39
CA PHE A 84 -10.67 11.38 -1.76
C PHE A 84 -11.89 11.14 -2.66
N VAL A 85 -12.14 12.06 -3.58
CA VAL A 85 -13.36 12.03 -4.39
C VAL A 85 -13.03 11.77 -5.86
N SER A 86 -13.76 10.83 -6.47
CA SER A 86 -13.75 10.64 -7.91
C SER A 86 -15.12 10.97 -8.49
N VAL A 87 -15.14 11.84 -9.49
CA VAL A 87 -16.37 12.13 -10.26
C VAL A 87 -16.48 11.11 -11.39
N HIS A 88 -17.57 10.38 -11.43
CA HIS A 88 -17.80 9.26 -12.35
C HIS A 88 -19.22 9.30 -12.90
N CYS A 89 -19.47 8.57 -13.98
CA CYS A 89 -20.82 8.22 -14.41
C CYS A 89 -20.88 6.70 -14.61
N SER A 90 -21.70 6.02 -13.83
CA SER A 90 -21.87 4.56 -13.90
C SER A 90 -22.83 4.13 -15.01
N ALA A 91 -23.51 5.07 -15.69
CA ALA A 91 -24.34 4.79 -16.85
C ALA A 91 -23.52 4.83 -18.15
N ASP A 92 -23.95 4.08 -19.14
CA ASP A 92 -23.45 4.18 -20.52
C ASP A 92 -24.10 5.40 -21.21
N ALA A 93 -23.64 6.58 -20.83
CA ALA A 93 -24.16 7.86 -21.29
C ALA A 93 -23.02 8.80 -21.71
N ILE A 94 -23.31 9.66 -22.67
CA ILE A 94 -22.36 10.68 -23.10
C ILE A 94 -22.43 11.87 -22.16
N ILE A 95 -21.43 12.00 -21.30
CA ILE A 95 -21.33 13.12 -20.37
C ILE A 95 -20.38 14.16 -20.94
N PRO A 96 -20.83 15.40 -21.14
CA PRO A 96 -19.95 16.48 -21.56
C PRO A 96 -18.84 16.75 -20.56
N THR A 97 -17.61 16.99 -21.02
CA THR A 97 -16.43 17.21 -20.16
C THR A 97 -16.64 18.34 -19.14
N TRP A 98 -17.37 19.41 -19.52
CA TRP A 98 -17.67 20.52 -18.62
C TRP A 98 -18.46 20.11 -17.38
N ALA A 99 -19.26 19.03 -17.44
CA ALA A 99 -20.03 18.54 -16.29
C ALA A 99 -19.12 18.03 -15.17
N TYR A 100 -18.10 17.24 -15.51
CA TYR A 100 -17.07 16.82 -14.55
C TYR A 100 -16.33 18.02 -13.95
N MET A 101 -16.00 19.00 -14.79
CA MET A 101 -15.32 20.22 -14.33
C MET A 101 -16.21 21.06 -13.41
N LEU A 102 -17.50 21.17 -13.69
CA LEU A 102 -18.43 21.92 -12.84
C LEU A 102 -18.55 21.27 -11.45
N VAL A 103 -18.72 19.96 -11.37
CA VAL A 103 -18.73 19.25 -10.07
C VAL A 103 -17.40 19.46 -9.35
N MET A 104 -16.27 19.33 -10.05
CA MET A 104 -14.94 19.55 -9.49
C MET A 104 -14.80 20.94 -8.85
N THR A 105 -15.31 22.01 -9.47
CA THR A 105 -15.19 23.36 -8.91
C THR A 105 -15.88 23.55 -7.58
N HIS A 106 -16.84 22.71 -7.24
CA HIS A 106 -17.52 22.74 -5.96
C HIS A 106 -16.85 21.82 -4.94
N VAL A 107 -16.61 20.55 -5.30
CA VAL A 107 -16.16 19.54 -4.35
C VAL A 107 -14.69 19.74 -3.90
N GLN A 108 -13.83 20.32 -4.74
CA GLN A 108 -12.41 20.53 -4.43
C GLN A 108 -12.15 21.46 -3.24
N HIS A 109 -13.12 22.31 -2.88
CA HIS A 109 -12.99 23.19 -1.71
C HIS A 109 -13.04 22.42 -0.38
N TYR A 110 -13.57 21.22 -0.40
CA TYR A 110 -13.78 20.39 0.78
C TYR A 110 -12.94 19.11 0.74
N ALA A 111 -12.87 18.46 -0.42
CA ALA A 111 -12.16 17.19 -0.58
C ALA A 111 -10.65 17.34 -0.39
N ALA A 112 -10.00 16.26 0.09
CA ALA A 112 -8.54 16.18 0.11
C ALA A 112 -7.95 16.27 -1.30
N PHE A 113 -8.59 15.65 -2.27
CA PHE A 113 -8.42 15.90 -3.71
C PHE A 113 -9.59 15.33 -4.53
N VAL A 114 -9.65 15.74 -5.78
CA VAL A 114 -10.66 15.30 -6.74
C VAL A 114 -9.99 14.70 -7.97
N THR A 115 -10.55 13.62 -8.49
CA THR A 115 -10.14 13.01 -9.77
C THR A 115 -11.38 12.61 -10.59
N GLN A 116 -11.19 12.03 -11.76
CA GLN A 116 -12.24 11.47 -12.59
C GLN A 116 -11.97 9.98 -12.80
N GLY A 117 -13.02 9.17 -12.77
CA GLY A 117 -12.98 7.73 -13.05
C GLY A 117 -13.71 6.88 -12.02
N ASP A 118 -13.64 5.57 -12.21
CA ASP A 118 -14.19 4.58 -11.30
C ASP A 118 -13.35 4.41 -10.01
N ALA A 119 -13.78 3.51 -9.13
CA ALA A 119 -13.07 3.24 -7.87
C ALA A 119 -11.63 2.75 -8.10
N ALA A 120 -11.38 1.96 -9.15
CA ALA A 120 -10.04 1.47 -9.46
C ALA A 120 -9.14 2.62 -9.94
N GLN A 121 -9.68 3.55 -10.73
CA GLN A 121 -8.96 4.75 -11.14
C GLN A 121 -8.67 5.68 -9.97
N LEU A 122 -9.61 5.81 -9.03
CA LEU A 122 -9.40 6.57 -7.79
C LEU A 122 -8.21 6.00 -7.01
N GLU A 123 -8.17 4.69 -6.75
CA GLU A 123 -7.05 4.05 -6.06
C GLU A 123 -5.72 4.25 -6.79
N ARG A 124 -5.68 4.08 -8.10
CA ARG A 124 -4.47 4.37 -8.90
C ARG A 124 -3.99 5.80 -8.69
N THR A 125 -4.91 6.76 -8.76
CA THR A 125 -4.56 8.18 -8.59
C THR A 125 -4.08 8.51 -7.18
N ILE A 126 -4.67 7.90 -6.15
CA ILE A 126 -4.23 8.04 -4.76
C ILE A 126 -2.76 7.61 -4.63
N PHE A 127 -2.42 6.41 -5.10
CA PHE A 127 -1.05 5.90 -5.02
C PHE A 127 -0.07 6.73 -5.84
N THR A 128 -0.43 7.13 -7.06
CA THR A 128 0.42 8.00 -7.90
C THR A 128 0.77 9.30 -7.16
N ARG A 129 -0.22 9.98 -6.57
CA ARG A 129 0.03 11.22 -5.81
C ARG A 129 0.86 11.00 -4.56
N PHE A 130 0.57 9.94 -3.82
CA PHE A 130 1.32 9.58 -2.63
C PHE A 130 2.79 9.30 -2.97
N ILE A 131 3.06 8.43 -3.94
CA ILE A 131 4.40 8.07 -4.38
C ILE A 131 5.13 9.32 -4.91
N ALA A 132 4.45 10.19 -5.67
CA ALA A 132 5.05 11.42 -6.16
C ALA A 132 5.57 12.31 -5.02
N GLY A 133 4.85 12.42 -3.90
CA GLY A 133 5.23 13.18 -2.71
C GLY A 133 6.21 12.49 -1.76
N MET A 134 6.52 11.20 -1.96
CA MET A 134 7.34 10.44 -1.02
C MET A 134 8.81 10.91 -1.00
N ASP A 135 9.37 11.06 0.21
CA ASP A 135 10.80 11.34 0.38
C ASP A 135 11.65 10.11 0.01
N THR A 136 12.66 10.32 -0.82
CA THR A 136 13.59 9.26 -1.25
C THR A 136 14.90 9.24 -0.44
N ALA A 137 15.17 10.25 0.39
CA ALA A 137 16.43 10.37 1.13
C ALA A 137 16.80 9.12 1.95
N PRO A 138 15.86 8.44 2.64
CA PRO A 138 16.15 7.22 3.41
C PRO A 138 16.66 6.05 2.56
N TYR A 139 16.42 6.08 1.26
CA TYR A 139 16.74 4.96 0.35
C TYR A 139 18.05 5.16 -0.44
N HIS A 140 18.72 6.31 -0.29
CA HIS A 140 19.94 6.61 -1.03
C HIS A 140 21.07 5.61 -0.69
N GLY A 141 21.60 4.96 -1.71
CA GLY A 141 22.64 3.94 -1.58
C GLY A 141 22.20 2.64 -0.90
N ALA A 142 20.92 2.52 -0.56
CA ALA A 142 20.38 1.35 0.13
C ALA A 142 20.10 0.17 -0.82
N ARG A 143 20.00 -1.02 -0.25
CA ARG A 143 19.40 -2.19 -0.87
C ARG A 143 17.92 -2.23 -0.46
N VAL A 144 17.00 -2.10 -1.41
CA VAL A 144 15.58 -2.01 -1.13
C VAL A 144 14.85 -3.26 -1.64
N VAL A 145 13.99 -3.82 -0.79
CA VAL A 145 13.01 -4.85 -1.16
C VAL A 145 11.63 -4.22 -1.09
N VAL A 146 10.94 -4.16 -2.22
CA VAL A 146 9.52 -3.84 -2.25
C VAL A 146 8.74 -5.11 -1.93
N LYS A 147 7.97 -5.10 -0.85
CA LYS A 147 7.21 -6.26 -0.38
C LYS A 147 6.12 -6.62 -1.39
N GLY A 148 6.00 -7.91 -1.72
CA GLY A 148 5.09 -8.41 -2.74
C GLY A 148 3.74 -8.88 -2.21
N CYS A 149 3.68 -9.27 -0.93
CA CYS A 149 2.45 -9.74 -0.29
C CYS A 149 1.76 -8.60 0.44
N SER A 150 0.50 -8.35 0.11
CA SER A 150 -0.35 -7.35 0.76
C SER A 150 -1.72 -7.96 1.03
N ARG A 151 -2.34 -7.60 2.16
CA ARG A 151 -3.74 -7.91 2.48
C ARG A 151 -4.69 -6.93 1.78
N LEU A 152 -4.18 -5.73 1.49
CA LEU A 152 -4.90 -4.70 0.77
C LEU A 152 -4.69 -4.88 -0.74
N SER A 153 -5.69 -4.48 -1.52
CA SER A 153 -5.58 -4.46 -2.97
C SER A 153 -4.74 -3.25 -3.40
N ILE A 154 -3.43 -3.43 -3.44
CA ILE A 154 -2.51 -2.40 -3.95
C ILE A 154 -2.55 -2.43 -5.48
N PRO A 155 -2.85 -1.31 -6.16
CA PRO A 155 -2.90 -1.28 -7.62
C PRO A 155 -1.50 -1.48 -8.23
N LEU A 156 -1.45 -2.21 -9.36
CA LEU A 156 -0.19 -2.58 -10.00
C LEU A 156 0.71 -1.38 -10.36
N ASN A 157 0.10 -0.25 -10.75
CA ASN A 157 0.87 0.97 -11.05
C ASN A 157 1.69 1.45 -9.85
N ALA A 158 1.23 1.25 -8.61
CA ALA A 158 1.98 1.64 -7.41
C ALA A 158 3.35 0.94 -7.33
N TYR A 159 3.41 -0.35 -7.67
CA TYR A 159 4.67 -1.10 -7.70
C TYR A 159 5.61 -0.60 -8.79
N VAL A 160 5.08 -0.29 -9.97
CA VAL A 160 5.88 0.24 -11.08
C VAL A 160 6.38 1.65 -10.77
N GLU A 161 5.53 2.50 -10.26
CA GLU A 161 5.84 3.90 -9.95
C GLU A 161 6.85 4.03 -8.79
N ILE A 162 6.70 3.23 -7.73
CA ILE A 162 7.67 3.24 -6.62
C ILE A 162 9.03 2.71 -7.08
N GLY A 163 9.04 1.67 -7.92
CA GLY A 163 10.27 1.17 -8.55
C GLY A 163 10.97 2.25 -9.37
N ALA A 164 10.24 2.93 -10.24
CA ALA A 164 10.75 4.01 -11.08
C ALA A 164 11.29 5.18 -10.24
N LYS A 165 10.56 5.56 -9.17
CA LYS A 165 10.97 6.64 -8.27
C LYS A 165 12.25 6.33 -7.50
N LEU A 166 12.42 5.09 -7.04
CA LEU A 166 13.57 4.68 -6.23
C LEU A 166 14.81 4.36 -7.06
N LEU A 167 14.64 3.92 -8.30
CA LEU A 167 15.72 3.42 -9.16
C LEU A 167 16.95 4.32 -9.24
N PRO A 168 16.84 5.67 -9.32
CA PRO A 168 18.02 6.55 -9.39
C PRO A 168 18.83 6.62 -8.10
N TYR A 169 18.28 6.22 -6.98
CA TYR A 169 18.84 6.47 -5.65
C TYR A 169 19.36 5.21 -4.97
N VAL A 170 18.84 4.02 -5.32
CA VAL A 170 19.13 2.77 -4.62
C VAL A 170 20.35 2.05 -5.18
N LYS A 171 21.07 1.33 -4.32
CA LYS A 171 22.15 0.43 -4.74
C LYS A 171 21.62 -0.84 -5.41
N SER A 172 20.47 -1.35 -4.95
CA SER A 172 19.75 -2.45 -5.58
C SER A 172 18.26 -2.38 -5.23
N LEU A 173 17.44 -2.86 -6.17
CA LEU A 173 16.00 -3.00 -6.01
C LEU A 173 15.62 -4.46 -6.19
N MET A 174 14.79 -4.97 -5.31
CA MET A 174 14.30 -6.34 -5.29
C MET A 174 12.80 -6.32 -5.01
N PHE A 175 12.12 -7.40 -5.37
CA PHE A 175 10.69 -7.58 -5.10
C PHE A 175 10.45 -8.90 -4.37
N GLY A 176 9.52 -8.94 -3.43
CA GLY A 176 9.12 -10.14 -2.68
C GLY A 176 9.33 -9.99 -1.17
N GLU A 177 9.54 -11.10 -0.50
CA GLU A 177 9.85 -11.12 0.94
C GLU A 177 11.36 -11.13 1.16
N ALA A 178 11.82 -10.58 2.28
CA ALA A 178 13.26 -10.47 2.57
C ALA A 178 14.00 -11.82 2.57
N CYS A 179 13.28 -12.93 2.81
CA CYS A 179 13.80 -14.30 2.74
C CYS A 179 13.77 -14.92 1.33
N SER A 180 12.95 -14.35 0.41
CA SER A 180 12.77 -14.86 -0.96
C SER A 180 12.47 -13.70 -1.90
N THR A 181 13.52 -13.10 -2.45
CA THR A 181 13.42 -11.93 -3.32
C THR A 181 13.73 -12.23 -4.77
N VAL A 182 13.03 -11.53 -5.67
CA VAL A 182 13.37 -11.43 -7.08
C VAL A 182 14.22 -10.19 -7.30
N PRO A 183 15.49 -10.30 -7.72
CA PRO A 183 16.32 -9.14 -8.06
C PRO A 183 15.76 -8.44 -9.31
N LEU A 184 15.56 -7.12 -9.22
CA LEU A 184 15.09 -6.28 -10.32
C LEU A 184 16.20 -5.40 -10.89
N TYR A 185 17.02 -4.83 -10.00
CA TYR A 185 18.06 -3.89 -10.38
C TYR A 185 19.25 -3.95 -9.41
N LYS A 186 20.45 -3.73 -9.94
CA LYS A 186 21.68 -3.55 -9.18
C LYS A 186 22.52 -2.48 -9.89
N ALA A 187 22.90 -1.43 -9.15
CA ALA A 187 23.81 -0.41 -9.67
C ALA A 187 25.14 -1.04 -10.06
N SER A 188 25.66 -0.68 -11.23
CA SER A 188 27.02 -1.03 -11.64
C SER A 188 28.02 -0.45 -10.64
N LYS A 189 29.06 -1.20 -10.33
CA LYS A 189 30.21 -0.63 -9.61
C LYS A 189 30.88 0.37 -10.56
N GLY A 190 30.76 1.67 -10.24
CA GLY A 190 31.61 2.67 -10.85
C GLY A 190 33.06 2.43 -10.48
#